data_b19ee80fbdf76a1b4c0d9d8d1adef793
#
_entry.id   b19ee80fbdf76a1b4c0d9d8d1adef793
#
_cell.length_a   1.000
_cell.length_b   1.000
_cell.length_c   1.000
_cell.angle_alpha   90.00
_cell.angle_beta   90.00
_cell.angle_gamma   90.00
#
_symmetry.space_group_name_H-M   'P 1'
#
loop_
_entity.id
_entity.type
_entity.pdbx_description
1 polymer ?
#
loop_
_entity_poly.entity_id
_entity_poly.type
_entity_poly.pdbx_seq_one_letter_code
_entity_poly.pdbx_strand_id
1 'polypeptide(L)' 'ESERKTEDRSPMRIDLYNPTEIRREMGKVYRDMRTGKIPAQDGTRLAYVLDMIRKAYETDLLQERITLIEQALKMRKP' A
#
# COMPACT_ATOMS: atom_id res chain seq x y z
N GLU A 1 0.72 24.76 -17.27
CA GLU A 1 0.62 24.22 -16.78
C GLU A 1 0.57 23.86 -16.50
N SER A 2 0.63 23.84 -16.83
CA SER A 2 0.60 23.05 -16.39
C SER A 2 0.87 22.76 -16.11
N GLU A 3 1.10 22.59 -16.14
CA GLU A 3 1.32 21.87 -15.60
C GLU A 3 1.22 21.56 -14.97
N ARG A 4 1.09 21.56 -15.10
CA ARG A 4 0.91 20.84 -14.35
C ARG A 4 0.42 20.21 -14.29
N LYS A 5 0.15 19.87 -14.61
CA LYS A 5 -0.30 18.97 -14.40
C LYS A 5 -0.05 18.23 -14.50
N THR A 6 0.28 18.07 -14.89
CA THR A 6 0.61 17.09 -14.75
C THR A 6 1.04 16.79 -14.23
N GLU A 7 1.16 16.93 -13.94
CA GLU A 7 1.54 16.31 -13.18
C GLU A 7 1.13 15.80 -12.71
N ASP A 8 0.74 15.71 -12.53
CA ASP A 8 0.43 14.97 -11.89
C ASP A 8 -0.09 14.35 -12.10
N ARG A 9 -0.34 14.12 -12.46
CA ARG A 9 -0.67 13.17 -12.86
C ARG A 9 -0.25 12.14 -12.83
N SER A 10 -0.75 12.28 -12.54
CA SER A 10 0.48 11.74 -12.55
C SER A 10 0.60 10.31 -12.17
N PRO A 11 1.50 9.64 -12.77
CA PRO A 11 1.76 8.24 -12.49
C PRO A 11 2.23 8.02 -11.05
N MET A 12 2.51 9.09 -10.35
CA MET A 12 2.98 8.98 -8.97
C MET A 12 1.85 8.80 -7.97
N ARG A 13 0.62 8.90 -8.44
CA ARG A 13 -0.51 8.80 -7.52
C ARG A 13 -0.91 7.35 -7.35
N ILE A 14 -0.75 6.85 -6.17
CA ILE A 14 -1.27 5.53 -5.81
C ILE A 14 -2.03 5.68 -4.50
N ASP A 15 -2.98 4.80 -4.32
CA ASP A 15 -3.77 4.79 -3.08
C ASP A 15 -3.08 3.89 -2.07
N LEU A 16 -2.37 4.51 -1.14
CA LEU A 16 -1.61 3.77 -0.15
C LEU A 16 -2.50 3.15 0.93
N TYR A 17 -3.79 3.42 0.88
CA TYR A 17 -4.75 2.81 1.81
C TYR A 17 -5.49 1.64 1.19
N ASN A 18 -5.11 1.26 -0.03
CA ASN A 18 -5.76 0.16 -0.75
C ASN A 18 -4.74 -0.95 -0.99
N PRO A 19 -4.87 -2.09 -0.30
CA PRO A 19 -3.89 -3.18 -0.45
C PRO A 19 -3.77 -3.68 -1.88
N THR A 20 -4.86 -3.67 -2.63
CA THR A 20 -4.82 -4.09 -4.03
C THR A 20 -3.93 -3.17 -4.84
N GLU A 21 -4.05 -1.85 -4.61
CA GLU A 21 -3.22 -0.89 -5.33
C GLU A 21 -1.77 -1.01 -4.93
N ILE A 22 -1.52 -1.27 -3.65
CA ILE A 22 -0.14 -1.46 -3.18
C ILE A 22 0.48 -2.66 -3.86
N ARG A 23 -0.24 -3.78 -3.92
CA ARG A 23 0.28 -4.98 -4.57
C ARG A 23 0.50 -4.76 -6.05
N ARG A 24 -0.39 -4.00 -6.70
CA ARG A 24 -0.22 -3.68 -8.11
C ARG A 24 1.05 -2.87 -8.33
N GLU A 25 1.29 -1.91 -7.44
CA GLU A 25 2.51 -1.10 -7.55
C GLU A 25 3.76 -1.93 -7.32
N MET A 26 3.70 -2.88 -6.38
CA MET A 26 4.83 -3.77 -6.15
C MET A 26 5.15 -4.59 -7.39
N GLY A 27 4.11 -5.05 -8.09
CA GLY A 27 4.31 -5.78 -9.34
C GLY A 27 4.94 -4.90 -10.40
N LYS A 28 4.52 -3.64 -10.47
CA LYS A 28 5.11 -2.70 -11.42
C LYS A 28 6.59 -2.48 -11.13
N VAL A 29 6.94 -2.30 -9.86
CA VAL A 29 8.33 -2.12 -9.47
C VAL A 29 9.15 -3.34 -9.88
N TYR A 30 8.62 -4.53 -9.64
CA TYR A 30 9.30 -5.76 -10.01
C TYR A 30 9.57 -5.80 -11.51
N ARG A 31 8.55 -5.50 -12.32
CA ARG A 31 8.72 -5.53 -13.78
C ARG A 31 9.72 -4.48 -14.24
N ASP A 32 9.68 -3.30 -13.61
CA ASP A 32 10.62 -2.24 -13.98
C ASP A 32 12.06 -2.63 -13.66
N MET A 33 12.25 -3.35 -12.55
CA MET A 33 13.57 -3.87 -12.23
C MET A 33 14.03 -4.92 -13.26
N ARG A 34 13.15 -5.83 -13.64
CA ARG A 34 13.49 -6.88 -14.56
C ARG A 34 13.84 -6.35 -15.94
N THR A 35 13.17 -5.28 -16.34
CA THR A 35 13.41 -4.70 -17.67
C THR A 35 14.49 -3.63 -17.67
N GLY A 36 15.07 -3.34 -16.52
CA GLY A 36 16.12 -2.35 -16.42
C GLY A 36 15.64 -0.92 -16.40
N LYS A 37 14.33 -0.70 -16.27
CA LYS A 37 13.79 0.64 -16.22
C LYS A 37 14.27 1.40 -14.99
N ILE A 38 14.40 0.68 -13.88
CA ILE A 38 14.95 1.25 -12.66
C ILE A 38 16.04 0.31 -12.16
N PRO A 39 17.06 0.87 -11.50
CA PRO A 39 18.10 0.03 -10.91
C PRO A 39 17.51 -0.92 -9.86
N ALA A 40 18.05 -2.12 -9.79
CA ALA A 40 17.55 -3.10 -8.85
C ALA A 40 17.60 -2.60 -7.41
N GLN A 41 18.63 -1.84 -7.06
CA GLN A 41 18.77 -1.31 -5.73
C GLN A 41 17.61 -0.37 -5.38
N ASP A 42 17.26 0.50 -6.32
CA ASP A 42 16.14 1.42 -6.11
C ASP A 42 14.82 0.68 -6.03
N GLY A 43 14.64 -0.31 -6.90
CA GLY A 43 13.42 -1.11 -6.89
C GLY A 43 13.25 -1.86 -5.58
N THR A 44 14.35 -2.40 -5.05
CA THR A 44 14.31 -3.12 -3.80
C THR A 44 13.86 -2.20 -2.65
N ARG A 45 14.38 -0.97 -2.65
CA ARG A 45 14.00 -0.01 -1.62
C ARG A 45 12.53 0.38 -1.73
N LEU A 46 12.07 0.61 -2.96
CA LEU A 46 10.67 0.95 -3.17
C LEU A 46 9.75 -0.20 -2.73
N ALA A 47 10.12 -1.41 -3.10
CA ALA A 47 9.32 -2.57 -2.72
C ALA A 47 9.29 -2.76 -1.20
N TYR A 48 10.42 -2.50 -0.54
CA TYR A 48 10.49 -2.62 0.91
C TYR A 48 9.54 -1.65 1.58
N VAL A 49 9.54 -0.39 1.12
CA VAL A 49 8.66 0.62 1.70
C VAL A 49 7.21 0.27 1.45
N LEU A 50 6.88 -0.17 0.24
CA LEU A 50 5.51 -0.57 -0.07
C LEU A 50 5.06 -1.73 0.81
N ASP A 51 5.95 -2.68 1.06
CA ASP A 51 5.62 -3.82 1.91
C ASP A 51 5.38 -3.38 3.35
N MET A 52 6.17 -2.43 3.83
CA MET A 52 5.96 -1.89 5.17
C MET A 52 4.61 -1.20 5.30
N ILE A 53 4.23 -0.44 4.28
CA ILE A 53 2.94 0.24 4.27
C ILE A 53 1.81 -0.78 4.26
N ARG A 54 1.94 -1.81 3.43
CA ARG A 54 0.93 -2.86 3.35
C ARG A 54 0.76 -3.55 4.70
N LYS A 55 1.86 -3.87 5.35
CA LYS A 55 1.80 -4.55 6.64
C LYS A 55 1.17 -3.67 7.72
N ALA A 56 1.51 -2.39 7.71
CA ALA A 56 0.92 -1.47 8.67
C ALA A 56 -0.60 -1.37 8.48
N TYR A 57 -1.03 -1.29 7.23
CA TYR A 57 -2.45 -1.24 6.94
C TYR A 57 -3.16 -2.50 7.43
N GLU A 58 -2.55 -3.66 7.17
CA GLU A 58 -3.16 -4.93 7.59
C GLU A 58 -3.23 -5.03 9.10
N THR A 59 -2.23 -4.51 9.79
CA THR A 59 -2.23 -4.51 11.25
C THR A 59 -3.37 -3.64 11.79
N ASP A 60 -3.54 -2.47 11.22
CA ASP A 60 -4.62 -1.56 11.63
C ASP A 60 -5.98 -2.20 11.40
N LEU A 61 -6.15 -2.83 10.25
CA LEU A 61 -7.41 -3.48 9.93
C LEU A 61 -7.69 -4.62 10.89
N LEU A 62 -6.67 -5.40 11.22
CA LEU A 62 -6.82 -6.50 12.16
C LEU A 62 -7.21 -5.97 13.55
N GLN A 63 -6.58 -4.89 13.96
CA GLN A 63 -6.89 -4.28 15.26
C GLN A 63 -8.34 -3.82 15.32
N GLU A 64 -8.82 -3.23 14.24
CA GLU A 64 -10.22 -2.82 14.17
C GLU A 64 -11.16 -4.01 14.33
N ARG A 65 -10.82 -5.11 13.68
CA ARG A 65 -11.65 -6.32 13.77
C ARG A 65 -11.67 -6.87 15.18
N ILE A 66 -10.52 -6.87 15.84
CA ILE A 66 -10.43 -7.35 17.22
C ILE A 66 -11.30 -6.47 18.11
N THR A 67 -11.22 -5.17 17.93
CA THR A 67 -12.03 -4.23 18.72
C THR A 67 -13.52 -4.49 18.54
N LEU A 68 -13.95 -4.71 17.29
CA LEU A 68 -15.35 -4.97 17.01
C LEU A 68 -15.80 -6.28 17.65
N ILE A 69 -14.97 -7.30 17.60
CA ILE A 69 -15.30 -8.58 18.23
C ILE A 69 -15.43 -8.42 19.73
N GLU A 70 -14.51 -7.70 20.34
CA GLU A 70 -14.58 -7.46 21.79
C GLU A 70 -15.83 -6.73 22.18
N GLN A 71 -16.22 -5.73 21.39
CA GLN A 71 -17.46 -5.00 21.67
C GLN A 71 -18.67 -5.89 21.54
N ALA A 72 -18.70 -6.73 20.52
CA ALA A 72 -19.80 -7.65 20.32
C ALA A 72 -19.93 -8.62 21.51
N LEU A 73 -18.80 -9.11 21.99
CA LEU A 73 -18.81 -10.01 23.14
C LEU A 73 -19.33 -9.32 24.40
N LYS A 74 -18.95 -8.07 24.60
CA LYS A 74 -19.45 -7.31 25.74
C LYS A 74 -20.95 -7.15 25.67
N MET A 75 -21.47 -6.88 24.49
CA MET A 75 -22.91 -6.66 24.32
C MET A 75 -23.71 -7.93 24.53
N ARG A 76 -23.08 -9.08 24.39
CA ARG A 76 -23.76 -10.36 24.56
C ARG A 76 -23.85 -10.78 26.02
N LYS A 77 -23.11 -10.13 26.86
CA LYS A 77 -23.15 -10.47 28.27
C LYS A 77 -24.49 -10.10 28.89
N PRO A 78 -25.06 -11.00 29.67
CA PRO A 78 -26.31 -10.70 30.36
C PRO A 78 -26.17 -9.56 31.35
#